data_02234d4fa7aa1f03705f392fbca7ce6c
#
_entry.id   02234d4fa7aa1f03705f392fbca7ce6c
#
_cell.length_a   1.000
_cell.length_b   1.000
_cell.length_c   1.000
_cell.angle_alpha   90.00
_cell.angle_beta   90.00
_cell.angle_gamma   90.00
#
_symmetry.space_group_name_H-M   'P 1'
#
loop_
_entity.id
_entity.type
_entity.pdbx_description
1 polymer ?
#
loop_
_entity_poly.entity_id
_entity_poly.type
_entity_poly.pdbx_seq_one_letter_code
_entity_poly.pdbx_strand_id
1 'polypeptide(L)'
;MDRPCIRATDAFSQAGYPDCEALLIVEVEGSELEIEEQLTKIVEIAKRHDPVELRRAKNNDEANRIWLGRKSAFGAMGQINDYMCLDGTIPVSKLPFVLKRISEMSGEFGLDVGNVFHAGDGNMHPLILYNANKPGDLETCEASGAEILKLCVEVGGCLTGEHGVGIEKRDLMN
;
A
#
# COMPACT_ATOMS: atom_id res chain seq x y z
N MET A 1 0.41 2.71 3.65
CA MET A 1 0.93 1.37 4.06
C MET A 1 0.06 0.85 5.19
N ASP A 2 -0.17 -0.46 5.22
CA ASP A 2 -0.79 -1.15 6.36
C ASP A 2 0.25 -1.63 7.38
N ARG A 3 -0.22 -2.17 8.52
CA ARG A 3 0.65 -2.59 9.63
C ARG A 3 1.74 -3.59 9.22
N PRO A 4 1.47 -4.67 8.46
CA PRO A 4 2.52 -5.59 8.03
C PRO A 4 3.64 -4.89 7.27
N CYS A 5 3.27 -4.04 6.31
CA CYS A 5 4.22 -3.27 5.52
C CYS A 5 4.95 -2.21 6.35
N ILE A 6 4.27 -1.52 7.29
CA ILE A 6 4.88 -0.54 8.20
C ILE A 6 5.98 -1.21 9.04
N ARG A 7 5.68 -2.35 9.68
CA ARG A 7 6.64 -3.08 10.52
C ARG A 7 7.84 -3.56 9.74
N ALA A 8 7.64 -4.17 8.57
CA ALA A 8 8.73 -4.61 7.71
C ALA A 8 9.62 -3.43 7.30
N THR A 9 9.00 -2.35 6.85
CA THR A 9 9.68 -1.15 6.38
C THR A 9 10.46 -0.45 7.47
N ASP A 10 9.90 -0.31 8.68
CA ASP A 10 10.59 0.36 9.79
C ASP A 10 11.75 -0.48 10.31
N ALA A 11 11.59 -1.79 10.39
CA ALA A 11 12.67 -2.72 10.75
C ALA A 11 13.84 -2.64 9.75
N PHE A 12 13.56 -2.47 8.46
CA PHE A 12 14.55 -2.40 7.40
C PHE A 12 15.24 -1.03 7.31
N SER A 13 14.47 0.06 7.33
CA SER A 13 14.95 1.41 7.02
C SER A 13 15.20 2.30 8.24
N GLN A 14 14.70 1.90 9.41
CA GLN A 14 14.73 2.70 10.65
C GLN A 14 14.17 4.12 10.45
N ALA A 15 13.09 4.24 9.68
CA ALA A 15 12.44 5.50 9.39
C ALA A 15 11.76 6.13 10.62
N GLY A 16 11.55 5.33 11.68
CA GLY A 16 10.89 5.73 12.92
C GLY A 16 9.39 5.82 12.75
N TYR A 17 8.79 4.91 12.01
CA TYR A 17 7.35 4.83 11.87
C TYR A 17 6.68 4.28 13.14
N PRO A 18 5.51 4.78 13.52
CA PRO A 18 4.76 4.20 14.65
C PRO A 18 4.20 2.83 14.28
N ASP A 19 4.08 1.93 15.27
CA ASP A 19 3.34 0.68 15.08
C ASP A 19 1.83 0.97 15.11
N CYS A 20 1.23 1.13 13.95
CA CYS A 20 -0.18 1.46 13.76
C CYS A 20 -0.82 0.62 12.66
N GLU A 21 -2.15 0.61 12.58
CA GLU A 21 -2.89 -0.15 11.56
C GLU A 21 -2.65 0.34 10.14
N ALA A 22 -2.52 1.67 9.99
CA ALA A 22 -2.29 2.31 8.71
C ALA A 22 -1.44 3.57 8.87
N LEU A 23 -0.60 3.84 7.88
CA LEU A 23 0.23 5.05 7.80
C LEU A 23 -0.02 5.72 6.45
N LEU A 24 -0.33 7.01 6.49
CA LEU A 24 -0.46 7.88 5.33
C LEU A 24 0.67 8.90 5.33
N ILE A 25 1.36 9.02 4.21
CA ILE A 25 2.34 10.10 3.96
C ILE A 25 1.70 11.05 2.96
N VAL A 26 1.69 12.34 3.29
CA VAL A 26 1.15 13.40 2.44
C VAL A 26 2.25 14.40 2.17
N GLU A 27 2.48 14.70 0.90
CA GLU A 27 3.39 15.75 0.46
C GLU A 27 2.59 16.83 -0.25
N VAL A 28 2.95 18.09 -0.02
CA VAL A 28 2.31 19.26 -0.64
C VAL A 28 3.38 20.14 -1.25
N GLU A 29 3.06 20.74 -2.37
CA GLU A 29 3.94 21.62 -3.14
C GLU A 29 3.26 22.98 -3.37
N GLY A 30 4.05 24.03 -3.53
CA GLY A 30 3.57 25.39 -3.78
C GLY A 30 4.43 26.45 -3.12
N SER A 31 3.92 27.69 -3.06
CA SER A 31 4.52 28.75 -2.25
C SER A 31 4.40 28.45 -0.75
N GLU A 32 5.22 29.06 0.06
CA GLU A 32 5.20 28.86 1.52
C GLU A 32 3.80 29.07 2.11
N LEU A 33 3.07 30.09 1.64
CA LEU A 33 1.72 30.38 2.11
C LEU A 33 0.72 29.28 1.74
N GLU A 34 0.77 28.78 0.52
CA GLU A 34 -0.08 27.69 0.04
C GLU A 34 0.20 26.39 0.79
N ILE A 35 1.49 26.07 1.02
CA ILE A 35 1.91 24.90 1.79
C ILE A 35 1.36 24.96 3.22
N GLU A 36 1.50 26.11 3.92
CA GLU A 36 0.99 26.26 5.28
C GLU A 36 -0.54 26.13 5.35
N GLU A 37 -1.25 26.70 4.38
CA GLU A 37 -2.71 26.57 4.30
C GLU A 37 -3.14 25.12 4.07
N GLN A 38 -2.49 24.42 3.14
CA GLN A 38 -2.80 23.01 2.84
C GLN A 38 -2.48 22.11 4.02
N LEU A 39 -1.29 22.25 4.65
CA LEU A 39 -0.91 21.48 5.82
C LEU A 39 -1.86 21.69 7.00
N THR A 40 -2.31 22.92 7.21
CA THR A 40 -3.31 23.23 8.25
C THR A 40 -4.61 22.45 8.01
N LYS A 41 -5.13 22.47 6.78
CA LYS A 41 -6.34 21.72 6.39
C LYS A 41 -6.15 20.21 6.57
N ILE A 42 -4.99 19.67 6.15
CA ILE A 42 -4.67 18.25 6.31
C ILE A 42 -4.68 17.84 7.79
N VAL A 43 -4.02 18.63 8.65
CA VAL A 43 -3.98 18.36 10.10
C VAL A 43 -5.37 18.44 10.72
N GLU A 44 -6.19 19.42 10.34
CA GLU A 44 -7.57 19.53 10.82
C GLU A 44 -8.43 18.35 10.43
N ILE A 45 -8.30 17.87 9.19
CA ILE A 45 -9.01 16.67 8.70
C ILE A 45 -8.54 15.44 9.48
N ALA A 46 -7.23 15.24 9.58
CA ALA A 46 -6.65 14.09 10.26
C ALA A 46 -7.08 14.01 11.73
N LYS A 47 -7.10 15.13 12.44
CA LYS A 47 -7.53 15.19 13.87
C LYS A 47 -8.98 14.75 14.10
N ARG A 48 -9.85 14.82 13.10
CA ARG A 48 -11.24 14.33 13.20
C ARG A 48 -11.35 12.81 13.23
N HIS A 49 -10.23 12.11 12.95
CA HIS A 49 -10.16 10.65 12.86
C HIS A 49 -9.25 10.03 13.92
N ASP A 50 -8.99 10.74 15.01
CA ASP A 50 -8.21 10.27 16.18
C ASP A 50 -6.90 9.56 15.80
N PRO A 51 -5.98 10.20 15.05
CA PRO A 51 -4.75 9.58 14.61
C PRO A 51 -3.84 9.25 15.81
N VAL A 52 -3.17 8.09 15.75
CA VAL A 52 -2.18 7.68 16.74
C VAL A 52 -1.04 8.69 16.82
N GLU A 53 -0.59 9.19 15.68
CA GLU A 53 0.46 10.19 15.55
C GLU A 53 0.19 11.10 14.34
N LEU A 54 0.51 12.40 14.51
CA LEU A 54 0.63 13.37 13.43
C LEU A 54 2.03 13.95 13.47
N ARG A 55 2.83 13.65 12.47
CA ARG A 55 4.20 14.13 12.35
C ARG A 55 4.35 14.99 11.11
N ARG A 56 4.82 16.23 11.29
CA ARG A 56 5.26 17.10 10.21
C ARG A 56 6.78 17.09 10.17
N ALA A 57 7.36 16.87 8.99
CA ALA A 57 8.81 16.99 8.80
C ALA A 57 9.27 18.42 9.14
N LYS A 58 10.30 18.54 9.96
CA LYS A 58 10.86 19.83 10.43
C LYS A 58 11.81 20.43 9.41
N ASN A 59 12.38 19.60 8.55
CA ASN A 59 13.33 19.97 7.52
C ASN A 59 13.39 18.88 6.44
N ASN A 60 14.16 19.13 5.39
CA ASN A 60 14.33 18.21 4.27
C ASN A 60 14.95 16.86 4.67
N ASP A 61 15.83 16.85 5.67
CA ASP A 61 16.45 15.58 6.11
C ASP A 61 15.43 14.65 6.76
N GLU A 62 14.50 15.21 7.55
CA GLU A 62 13.40 14.43 8.14
C GLU A 62 12.40 13.99 7.07
N ALA A 63 12.04 14.86 6.12
CA ALA A 63 11.20 14.52 4.97
C ALA A 63 11.83 13.38 4.16
N ASN A 64 13.11 13.48 3.82
CA ASN A 64 13.85 12.46 3.10
C ASN A 64 13.88 11.12 3.85
N ARG A 65 14.00 11.12 5.18
CA ARG A 65 13.96 9.91 5.99
C ARG A 65 12.58 9.24 5.95
N ILE A 66 11.51 10.02 6.05
CA ILE A 66 10.13 9.53 5.92
C ILE A 66 9.93 8.90 4.54
N TRP A 67 10.36 9.57 3.47
CA TRP A 67 10.25 9.05 2.11
C TRP A 67 11.17 7.85 1.84
N LEU A 68 12.36 7.83 2.44
CA LEU A 68 13.25 6.67 2.35
C LEU A 68 12.57 5.40 2.87
N GLY A 69 11.88 5.50 4.02
CA GLY A 69 11.07 4.40 4.53
C GLY A 69 10.05 3.92 3.49
N ARG A 70 9.21 4.81 2.96
CA ARG A 70 8.21 4.45 1.94
C ARG A 70 8.83 3.80 0.70
N LYS A 71 9.95 4.35 0.22
CA LYS A 71 10.68 3.82 -0.96
C LYS A 71 11.31 2.46 -0.69
N SER A 72 11.63 2.14 0.56
CA SER A 72 12.20 0.87 0.98
C SER A 72 11.17 -0.25 1.14
N ALA A 73 9.88 0.03 1.07
CA ALA A 73 8.83 -0.92 1.41
C ALA A 73 8.88 -2.22 0.61
N PHE A 74 9.09 -2.13 -0.70
CA PHE A 74 9.24 -3.31 -1.57
C PHE A 74 10.45 -4.16 -1.18
N GLY A 75 11.61 -3.52 -0.99
CA GLY A 75 12.83 -4.21 -0.53
C GLY A 75 12.67 -4.82 0.86
N ALA A 76 11.98 -4.14 1.77
CA ALA A 76 11.70 -4.63 3.12
C ALA A 76 10.82 -5.88 3.11
N MET A 77 9.75 -5.88 2.30
CA MET A 77 8.88 -7.04 2.14
C MET A 77 9.64 -8.22 1.50
N GLY A 78 10.50 -7.93 0.51
CA GLY A 78 11.36 -8.94 -0.13
C GLY A 78 12.44 -9.54 0.78
N GLN A 79 12.72 -8.96 1.95
CA GLN A 79 13.57 -9.60 2.97
C GLN A 79 12.80 -10.66 3.79
N ILE A 80 11.48 -10.61 3.78
CA ILE A 80 10.64 -11.58 4.49
C ILE A 80 10.45 -12.83 3.64
N ASN A 81 10.05 -12.65 2.37
CA ASN A 81 9.81 -13.75 1.44
C ASN A 81 9.78 -13.22 0.00
N ASP A 82 9.69 -14.13 -0.99
CA ASP A 82 9.30 -13.75 -2.34
C ASP A 82 7.91 -13.08 -2.32
N TYR A 83 7.63 -12.21 -3.25
CA TYR A 83 6.32 -11.58 -3.35
C TYR A 83 5.86 -11.34 -4.78
N MET A 84 4.56 -11.41 -4.98
CA MET A 84 3.87 -10.92 -6.16
C MET A 84 3.32 -9.51 -5.86
N CYS A 85 3.67 -8.54 -6.69
CA CYS A 85 3.16 -7.17 -6.60
C CYS A 85 1.98 -7.00 -7.56
N LEU A 86 0.82 -6.68 -7.05
CA LEU A 86 -0.33 -6.31 -7.86
C LEU A 86 -0.33 -4.80 -8.16
N ASP A 87 -1.21 -4.40 -9.10
CA ASP A 87 -1.30 -3.02 -9.60
C ASP A 87 -2.74 -2.71 -10.04
N GLY A 88 -3.71 -3.12 -9.25
CA GLY A 88 -5.10 -2.79 -9.49
C GLY A 88 -5.42 -1.34 -9.11
N THR A 89 -6.37 -0.72 -9.80
CA THR A 89 -6.91 0.58 -9.39
C THR A 89 -8.33 0.47 -8.87
N ILE A 90 -8.68 1.38 -7.97
CA ILE A 90 -10.01 1.46 -7.36
C ILE A 90 -10.43 2.91 -7.16
N PRO A 91 -11.73 3.23 -7.12
CA PRO A 91 -12.17 4.52 -6.63
C PRO A 91 -11.68 4.74 -5.18
N VAL A 92 -11.07 5.89 -4.88
CA VAL A 92 -10.46 6.20 -3.57
C VAL A 92 -11.44 5.98 -2.41
N SER A 93 -12.74 6.27 -2.62
CA SER A 93 -13.80 6.04 -1.62
C SER A 93 -14.01 4.56 -1.25
N LYS A 94 -13.51 3.63 -2.07
CA LYS A 94 -13.59 2.18 -1.84
C LYS A 94 -12.39 1.62 -1.09
N LEU A 95 -11.36 2.43 -0.87
CA LEU A 95 -10.10 2.01 -0.27
C LEU A 95 -10.29 1.24 1.06
N PRO A 96 -11.06 1.72 2.06
CA PRO A 96 -11.22 0.99 3.31
C PRO A 96 -11.90 -0.37 3.13
N PHE A 97 -12.87 -0.45 2.23
CA PHE A 97 -13.57 -1.69 1.91
C PHE A 97 -12.63 -2.72 1.26
N VAL A 98 -11.87 -2.27 0.25
CA VAL A 98 -10.96 -3.17 -0.49
C VAL A 98 -9.83 -3.65 0.40
N LEU A 99 -9.22 -2.80 1.23
CA LEU A 99 -8.18 -3.20 2.19
C LEU A 99 -8.68 -4.26 3.18
N LYS A 100 -9.91 -4.09 3.69
CA LYS A 100 -10.54 -5.10 4.55
C LYS A 100 -10.69 -6.43 3.81
N ARG A 101 -11.20 -6.42 2.57
CA ARG A 101 -11.37 -7.64 1.77
C ARG A 101 -10.03 -8.32 1.44
N ILE A 102 -8.98 -7.56 1.14
CA ILE A 102 -7.63 -8.10 0.94
C ILE A 102 -7.15 -8.82 2.21
N SER A 103 -7.37 -8.24 3.39
CA SER A 103 -7.02 -8.86 4.66
C SER A 103 -7.80 -10.15 4.93
N GLU A 104 -9.09 -10.21 4.56
CA GLU A 104 -9.91 -11.43 4.66
C GLU A 104 -9.42 -12.50 3.68
N MET A 105 -9.14 -12.13 2.41
CA MET A 105 -8.59 -13.03 1.39
C MET A 105 -7.22 -13.58 1.80
N SER A 106 -6.35 -12.76 2.40
CA SER A 106 -5.07 -13.20 2.97
C SER A 106 -5.28 -14.39 3.92
N GLY A 107 -6.26 -14.29 4.83
CA GLY A 107 -6.63 -15.39 5.71
C GLY A 107 -7.22 -16.61 4.99
N GLU A 108 -8.07 -16.40 3.98
CA GLU A 108 -8.71 -17.46 3.19
C GLU A 108 -7.67 -18.27 2.38
N PHE A 109 -6.69 -17.61 1.78
CA PHE A 109 -5.62 -18.25 1.01
C PHE A 109 -4.42 -18.70 1.87
N GLY A 110 -4.35 -18.25 3.13
CA GLY A 110 -3.23 -18.56 4.03
C GLY A 110 -1.90 -17.93 3.60
N LEU A 111 -1.94 -16.78 2.93
CA LEU A 111 -0.80 -16.01 2.47
C LEU A 111 -0.76 -14.65 3.15
N ASP A 112 0.42 -14.24 3.59
CA ASP A 112 0.61 -12.89 4.13
C ASP A 112 0.59 -11.84 3.02
N VAL A 113 -0.06 -10.69 3.28
CA VAL A 113 -0.13 -9.57 2.34
C VAL A 113 0.28 -8.29 3.05
N GLY A 114 1.18 -7.53 2.43
CA GLY A 114 1.51 -6.17 2.85
C GLY A 114 1.04 -5.16 1.82
N ASN A 115 0.40 -4.07 2.25
CA ASN A 115 -0.13 -3.07 1.34
C ASN A 115 0.69 -1.78 1.37
N VAL A 116 1.20 -1.37 0.21
CA VAL A 116 1.88 -0.10 -0.01
C VAL A 116 1.43 0.47 -1.36
N PHE A 117 0.84 1.66 -1.38
CA PHE A 117 0.15 2.14 -2.58
C PHE A 117 0.07 3.67 -2.66
N HIS A 118 -0.41 4.16 -3.80
CA HIS A 118 -0.71 5.57 -4.05
C HIS A 118 -2.17 5.86 -3.67
N ALA A 119 -2.41 6.19 -2.39
CA ALA A 119 -3.76 6.34 -1.86
C ALA A 119 -4.57 7.44 -2.56
N GLY A 120 -3.93 8.53 -2.98
CA GLY A 120 -4.58 9.64 -3.69
C GLY A 120 -5.10 9.27 -5.07
N ASP A 121 -4.43 8.33 -5.74
CA ASP A 121 -4.75 7.89 -7.10
C ASP A 121 -5.63 6.63 -7.11
N GLY A 122 -5.78 5.98 -5.97
CA GLY A 122 -6.48 4.68 -5.88
C GLY A 122 -5.69 3.53 -6.51
N ASN A 123 -4.42 3.73 -6.83
CA ASN A 123 -3.55 2.68 -7.37
C ASN A 123 -2.98 1.83 -6.25
N MET A 124 -3.37 0.55 -6.23
CA MET A 124 -3.09 -0.41 -5.16
C MET A 124 -1.91 -1.31 -5.52
N HIS A 125 -0.96 -1.44 -4.59
CA HIS A 125 0.13 -2.41 -4.71
C HIS A 125 0.11 -3.39 -3.51
N PRO A 126 -0.83 -4.33 -3.45
CA PRO A 126 -0.73 -5.45 -2.54
C PRO A 126 0.49 -6.29 -2.89
N LEU A 127 1.32 -6.60 -1.90
CA LEU A 127 2.47 -7.48 -1.99
C LEU A 127 2.09 -8.81 -1.33
N ILE A 128 1.72 -9.80 -2.13
CA ILE A 128 1.34 -11.12 -1.65
C ILE A 128 2.61 -11.93 -1.47
N LEU A 129 2.92 -12.32 -0.24
CA LEU A 129 4.12 -13.09 0.07
C LEU A 129 3.89 -14.57 -0.22
N TYR A 130 4.88 -15.22 -0.83
CA TYR A 130 4.87 -16.64 -1.09
C TYR A 130 6.30 -17.20 -1.05
N ASN A 131 6.46 -18.51 -1.00
CA ASN A 131 7.76 -19.16 -1.04
C ASN A 131 7.92 -19.91 -2.37
N ALA A 132 8.75 -19.38 -3.25
CA ALA A 132 9.00 -19.99 -4.57
C ALA A 132 9.57 -21.42 -4.50
N ASN A 133 10.16 -21.81 -3.37
CA ASN A 133 10.67 -23.17 -3.16
C ASN A 133 9.63 -24.15 -2.61
N LYS A 134 8.41 -23.68 -2.28
CA LYS A 134 7.33 -24.54 -1.77
C LYS A 134 6.34 -24.85 -2.89
N PRO A 135 6.19 -26.12 -3.27
CA PRO A 135 5.25 -26.51 -4.33
C PRO A 135 3.81 -26.04 -4.02
N GLY A 136 3.16 -25.42 -5.01
CA GLY A 136 1.79 -24.94 -4.91
C GLY A 136 1.63 -23.53 -4.33
N ASP A 137 2.69 -22.95 -3.76
CA ASP A 137 2.61 -21.62 -3.12
C ASP A 137 2.46 -20.50 -4.17
N LEU A 138 3.19 -20.59 -5.29
CA LEU A 138 3.06 -19.66 -6.39
C LEU A 138 1.66 -19.69 -7.01
N GLU A 139 1.13 -20.86 -7.30
CA GLU A 139 -0.21 -21.04 -7.86
C GLU A 139 -1.29 -20.48 -6.91
N THR A 140 -1.11 -20.66 -5.60
CA THR A 140 -2.00 -20.07 -4.57
C THR A 140 -1.90 -18.55 -4.57
N CYS A 141 -0.69 -18.02 -4.71
CA CYS A 141 -0.43 -16.58 -4.81
C CYS A 141 -1.10 -15.97 -6.05
N GLU A 142 -0.95 -16.62 -7.22
CA GLU A 142 -1.59 -16.19 -8.47
C GLU A 142 -3.11 -16.22 -8.36
N ALA A 143 -3.69 -17.26 -7.77
CA ALA A 143 -5.13 -17.35 -7.54
C ALA A 143 -5.63 -16.23 -6.61
N SER A 144 -4.93 -15.96 -5.50
CA SER A 144 -5.24 -14.87 -4.59
C SER A 144 -5.15 -13.51 -5.30
N GLY A 145 -4.09 -13.29 -6.08
CA GLY A 145 -3.90 -12.10 -6.88
C GLY A 145 -5.02 -11.85 -7.88
N ALA A 146 -5.47 -12.90 -8.56
CA ALA A 146 -6.59 -12.82 -9.49
C ALA A 146 -7.89 -12.39 -8.81
N GLU A 147 -8.20 -12.92 -7.62
CA GLU A 147 -9.40 -12.52 -6.86
C GLU A 147 -9.31 -11.06 -6.39
N ILE A 148 -8.14 -10.58 -5.96
CA ILE A 148 -7.94 -9.17 -5.61
C ILE A 148 -8.15 -8.27 -6.82
N LEU A 149 -7.63 -8.63 -7.99
CA LEU A 149 -7.80 -7.85 -9.21
C LEU A 149 -9.25 -7.85 -9.71
N LYS A 150 -9.98 -8.97 -9.60
CA LYS A 150 -11.43 -9.02 -9.88
C LYS A 150 -12.19 -8.08 -8.95
N LEU A 151 -11.87 -8.07 -7.65
CA LEU A 151 -12.47 -7.14 -6.69
C LEU A 151 -12.23 -5.68 -7.10
N CYS A 152 -11.02 -5.33 -7.59
CA CYS A 152 -10.75 -3.98 -8.07
C CYS A 152 -11.71 -3.57 -9.20
N VAL A 153 -11.98 -4.47 -10.14
CA VAL A 153 -12.93 -4.22 -11.25
C VAL A 153 -14.38 -4.14 -10.74
N GLU A 154 -14.78 -5.04 -9.85
CA GLU A 154 -16.14 -5.07 -9.27
C GLU A 154 -16.50 -3.79 -8.51
N VAL A 155 -15.55 -3.14 -7.87
CA VAL A 155 -15.79 -1.86 -7.19
C VAL A 155 -15.73 -0.64 -8.11
N GLY A 156 -15.52 -0.86 -9.41
CA GLY A 156 -15.51 0.19 -10.45
C GLY A 156 -14.11 0.72 -10.78
N GLY A 157 -13.10 -0.06 -10.51
CA GLY A 157 -11.70 0.21 -10.89
C GLY A 157 -11.24 -0.59 -12.11
N CYS A 158 -9.93 -0.84 -12.21
CA CYS A 158 -9.27 -1.53 -13.32
C CYS A 158 -8.27 -2.58 -12.85
N LEU A 159 -7.93 -3.53 -13.74
CA LEU A 159 -6.93 -4.58 -13.49
C LEU A 159 -5.51 -4.04 -13.34
N THR A 160 -5.21 -2.87 -13.90
CA THR A 160 -3.88 -2.29 -13.91
C THR A 160 -3.95 -0.77 -13.83
N GLY A 161 -3.05 -0.18 -13.05
CA GLY A 161 -2.84 1.26 -12.99
C GLY A 161 -1.67 1.71 -13.87
N GLU A 162 -0.49 1.16 -13.63
CA GLU A 162 0.76 1.60 -14.27
C GLU A 162 1.62 0.46 -14.85
N HIS A 163 1.50 -0.80 -14.33
CA HIS A 163 2.35 -1.91 -14.77
C HIS A 163 1.93 -2.53 -16.12
N GLY A 164 0.67 -2.35 -16.52
CA GLY A 164 0.10 -3.01 -17.69
C GLY A 164 -0.46 -4.41 -17.39
N VAL A 165 -1.12 -5.00 -18.40
CA VAL A 165 -1.77 -6.32 -18.29
C VAL A 165 -0.74 -7.45 -18.31
N GLY A 166 0.22 -7.40 -19.22
CA GLY A 166 1.24 -8.42 -19.39
C GLY A 166 0.65 -9.81 -19.66
N ILE A 167 1.34 -10.83 -19.17
CA ILE A 167 0.91 -12.23 -19.26
C ILE A 167 -0.02 -12.57 -18.09
N GLU A 168 0.30 -12.09 -16.90
CA GLU A 168 -0.35 -12.46 -15.63
C GLU A 168 -1.82 -12.06 -15.54
N LYS A 169 -2.20 -10.92 -16.13
CA LYS A 169 -3.56 -10.38 -16.06
C LYS A 169 -4.39 -10.64 -17.32
N ARG A 170 -3.80 -11.27 -18.33
CA ARG A 170 -4.43 -11.45 -19.64
C ARG A 170 -5.78 -12.20 -19.56
N ASP A 171 -5.83 -13.24 -18.75
CA ASP A 171 -7.01 -14.09 -18.64
C ASP A 171 -8.12 -13.47 -17.76
N LEU A 172 -7.83 -12.30 -17.15
CA LEU A 172 -8.79 -11.48 -16.41
C LEU A 172 -9.44 -10.37 -17.26
N MET A 173 -9.07 -10.26 -18.54
CA MET A 173 -9.57 -9.22 -19.46
C MET A 173 -10.96 -9.51 -20.07
N ASN A 174 -11.60 -10.64 -19.77
CA ASN A 174 -12.87 -11.09 -20.36
C ASN A 174 -14.09 -10.70 -19.52
#